data_f44a4f426b0342f0ad900fbd2db45a93
#
_entry.id   f44a4f426b0342f0ad900fbd2db45a93
#
_cell.length_a   1.000
_cell.length_b   1.000
_cell.length_c   1.000
_cell.angle_alpha   90.00
_cell.angle_beta   90.00
_cell.angle_gamma   90.00
#
_symmetry.space_group_name_H-M   'P 1'
#
loop_
_entity.id
_entity.type
_entity.pdbx_description
1 polymer ?
#
loop_
_entity_poly.entity_id
_entity_poly.type
_entity_poly.pdbx_seq_one_letter_code
_entity_poly.pdbx_strand_id
1 'polypeptide(L)'
;MINKFFFKYTALFLLIILSYTVFLKAESISSYNQDNSSIKKLYETWHKAVESSNIDGYINSLDKNITLIPPGGPIISGAENYREFLGPVFESATYKIQDGEYDIEVIGDIAIVRSRQTVYLTFKDNANKIQSDGALQDNITTSDYLDVLKRQEDGSWKCLVHTWQLVPIK
;
A
#
# COMPACT_ATOMS: atom_id res chain seq x y z
N MET A 1 4.20 60.78 18.94
CA MET A 1 3.31 59.87 19.68
C MET A 1 2.69 58.75 18.82
N ILE A 2 2.96 58.73 17.52
CA ILE A 2 2.37 57.76 16.54
C ILE A 2 3.11 56.41 16.50
N ASN A 3 4.36 56.33 16.91
CA ASN A 3 5.21 55.12 16.72
C ASN A 3 4.94 53.96 17.69
N LYS A 4 4.36 54.16 18.86
CA LYS A 4 4.12 53.09 19.84
C LYS A 4 2.85 52.27 19.52
N PHE A 5 1.91 52.87 18.84
CA PHE A 5 0.65 52.18 18.45
C PHE A 5 0.91 51.22 17.26
N PHE A 6 1.66 51.67 16.28
CA PHE A 6 2.02 50.89 15.11
C PHE A 6 2.81 49.61 15.47
N PHE A 7 3.75 49.73 16.40
CA PHE A 7 4.60 48.61 16.86
C PHE A 7 3.82 47.50 17.60
N LYS A 8 2.75 47.87 18.34
CA LYS A 8 1.91 46.91 19.04
C LYS A 8 1.06 46.07 18.09
N TYR A 9 0.52 46.66 17.03
CA TYR A 9 -0.28 45.94 16.06
C TYR A 9 0.55 45.06 15.13
N THR A 10 1.74 45.49 14.76
CA THR A 10 2.67 44.62 13.97
C THR A 10 3.17 43.43 14.78
N ALA A 11 3.46 43.58 16.07
CA ALA A 11 3.85 42.47 16.94
C ALA A 11 2.67 41.44 17.13
N LEU A 12 1.46 41.94 17.32
CA LEU A 12 0.27 41.09 17.44
C LEU A 12 -0.02 40.34 16.13
N PHE A 13 0.13 41.00 14.99
CA PHE A 13 -0.07 40.38 13.67
C PHE A 13 0.96 39.32 13.38
N LEU A 14 2.23 39.52 13.72
CA LEU A 14 3.30 38.53 13.63
C LEU A 14 3.05 37.31 14.53
N LEU A 15 2.53 37.50 15.74
CA LEU A 15 2.17 36.41 16.64
C LEU A 15 1.02 35.56 16.11
N ILE A 16 0.02 36.17 15.47
CA ILE A 16 -1.10 35.48 14.85
C ILE A 16 -0.61 34.64 13.65
N ILE A 17 0.25 35.22 12.80
CA ILE A 17 0.81 34.46 11.66
C ILE A 17 1.64 33.26 12.15
N LEU A 18 2.48 33.47 13.17
CA LEU A 18 3.32 32.42 13.73
C LEU A 18 2.47 31.29 14.35
N SER A 19 1.40 31.61 15.09
CA SER A 19 0.49 30.63 15.66
C SER A 19 -0.26 29.85 14.58
N TYR A 20 -0.68 30.51 13.49
CA TYR A 20 -1.36 29.88 12.37
C TYR A 20 -0.45 28.92 11.60
N THR A 21 0.82 29.29 11.36
CA THR A 21 1.78 28.40 10.69
C THR A 21 2.12 27.17 11.54
N VAL A 22 2.23 27.32 12.86
CA VAL A 22 2.44 26.20 13.78
C VAL A 22 1.23 25.26 13.78
N PHE A 23 0.02 25.80 13.78
CA PHE A 23 -1.22 25.02 13.71
C PHE A 23 -1.31 24.23 12.41
N LEU A 24 -1.09 24.85 11.24
CA LEU A 24 -1.08 24.16 9.95
C LEU A 24 -0.04 23.04 9.88
N LYS A 25 1.14 23.25 10.44
CA LYS A 25 2.19 22.23 10.50
C LYS A 25 1.78 21.06 11.41
N ALA A 26 1.13 21.32 12.53
CA ALA A 26 0.63 20.27 13.43
C ALA A 26 -0.47 19.43 12.77
N GLU A 27 -1.40 20.07 12.05
CA GLU A 27 -2.44 19.35 11.27
C GLU A 27 -1.84 18.46 10.17
N SER A 28 -0.85 18.96 9.42
CA SER A 28 -0.20 18.20 8.36
C SER A 28 0.55 16.98 8.90
N ILE A 29 1.23 17.10 10.05
CA ILE A 29 1.92 15.98 10.71
C ILE A 29 0.89 14.95 11.22
N SER A 30 -0.23 15.41 11.81
CA SER A 30 -1.29 14.53 12.29
C SER A 30 -1.93 13.73 11.16
N SER A 31 -2.25 14.39 10.05
CA SER A 31 -2.80 13.76 8.84
C SER A 31 -1.83 12.73 8.26
N TYR A 32 -0.55 13.07 8.13
CA TYR A 32 0.48 12.16 7.64
C TYR A 32 0.62 10.90 8.51
N ASN A 33 0.61 11.05 9.83
CA ASN A 33 0.69 9.90 10.76
C ASN A 33 -0.55 9.00 10.68
N GLN A 34 -1.73 9.61 10.49
CA GLN A 34 -2.98 8.88 10.31
C GLN A 34 -2.97 8.07 9.01
N ASP A 35 -2.52 8.68 7.90
CA ASP A 35 -2.41 8.00 6.61
C ASP A 35 -1.46 6.82 6.67
N ASN A 36 -0.26 7.01 7.23
CA ASN A 36 0.72 5.94 7.41
C ASN A 36 0.15 4.78 8.22
N SER A 37 -0.57 5.07 9.31
CA SER A 37 -1.21 4.05 10.14
C SER A 37 -2.28 3.29 9.37
N SER A 38 -3.13 4.01 8.61
CA SER A 38 -4.21 3.43 7.80
C SER A 38 -3.67 2.57 6.67
N ILE A 39 -2.59 3.00 6.02
CA ILE A 39 -1.92 2.24 4.96
C ILE A 39 -1.29 0.97 5.52
N LYS A 40 -0.57 1.02 6.65
CA LYS A 40 -0.03 -0.17 7.30
C LYS A 40 -1.14 -1.16 7.67
N LYS A 41 -2.29 -0.65 8.15
CA LYS A 41 -3.46 -1.47 8.45
C LYS A 41 -4.05 -2.16 7.23
N LEU A 42 -4.05 -1.49 6.07
CA LEU A 42 -4.42 -2.11 4.79
C LEU A 42 -3.52 -3.33 4.51
N TYR A 43 -2.19 -3.19 4.58
CA TYR A 43 -1.25 -4.31 4.34
C TYR A 43 -1.44 -5.44 5.34
N GLU A 44 -1.60 -5.16 6.63
CA GLU A 44 -1.90 -6.19 7.63
C GLU A 44 -3.15 -7.02 7.27
N THR A 45 -4.19 -6.35 6.79
CA THR A 45 -5.46 -6.98 6.41
C THR A 45 -5.30 -7.78 5.12
N TRP A 46 -4.61 -7.20 4.15
CA TRP A 46 -4.34 -7.82 2.86
C TRP A 46 -3.49 -9.09 3.01
N HIS A 47 -2.38 -9.01 3.77
CA HIS A 47 -1.52 -10.17 4.01
C HIS A 47 -2.23 -11.29 4.79
N LYS A 48 -3.08 -10.96 5.76
CA LYS A 48 -3.94 -11.96 6.40
C LYS A 48 -4.88 -12.65 5.42
N ALA A 49 -5.41 -11.93 4.45
CA ALA A 49 -6.24 -12.50 3.40
C ALA A 49 -5.43 -13.45 2.50
N VAL A 50 -4.19 -13.08 2.13
CA VAL A 50 -3.25 -13.96 1.40
C VAL A 50 -2.97 -15.23 2.20
N GLU A 51 -2.56 -15.10 3.46
CA GLU A 51 -2.16 -16.23 4.32
C GLU A 51 -3.32 -17.19 4.62
N SER A 52 -4.55 -16.68 4.64
CA SER A 52 -5.76 -17.49 4.82
C SER A 52 -6.42 -17.96 3.51
N SER A 53 -5.82 -17.66 2.35
CA SER A 53 -6.39 -17.91 1.02
C SER A 53 -7.82 -17.33 0.85
N ASN A 54 -8.07 -16.18 1.49
CA ASN A 54 -9.34 -15.47 1.45
C ASN A 54 -9.37 -14.49 0.27
N ILE A 55 -9.92 -14.95 -0.87
CA ILE A 55 -10.00 -14.14 -2.10
C ILE A 55 -10.84 -12.89 -1.88
N ASP A 56 -11.97 -12.96 -1.17
CA ASP A 56 -12.81 -11.78 -0.92
C ASP A 56 -12.08 -10.73 -0.08
N GLY A 57 -11.38 -11.17 0.97
CA GLY A 57 -10.54 -10.28 1.79
C GLY A 57 -9.41 -9.63 0.98
N TYR A 58 -8.80 -10.38 0.07
CA TYR A 58 -7.78 -9.87 -0.85
C TYR A 58 -8.36 -8.77 -1.76
N ILE A 59 -9.46 -9.09 -2.48
CA ILE A 59 -10.12 -8.18 -3.42
C ILE A 59 -10.63 -6.91 -2.72
N ASN A 60 -11.07 -7.01 -1.47
CA ASN A 60 -11.47 -5.85 -0.66
C ASN A 60 -10.33 -4.87 -0.38
N SER A 61 -9.08 -5.30 -0.47
CA SER A 61 -7.89 -4.44 -0.35
C SER A 61 -7.55 -3.69 -1.64
N LEU A 62 -8.22 -4.02 -2.76
CA LEU A 62 -7.96 -3.46 -4.08
C LEU A 62 -9.01 -2.41 -4.46
N ASP A 63 -8.58 -1.39 -5.21
CA ASP A 63 -9.51 -0.53 -5.97
C ASP A 63 -10.18 -1.34 -7.09
N LYS A 64 -11.41 -1.02 -7.43
CA LYS A 64 -12.13 -1.69 -8.52
C LYS A 64 -11.40 -1.64 -9.87
N ASN A 65 -10.59 -0.59 -10.08
CA ASN A 65 -9.79 -0.36 -11.28
C ASN A 65 -8.32 -0.78 -11.10
N ILE A 66 -8.04 -1.68 -10.17
CA ILE A 66 -6.68 -2.20 -9.93
C ILE A 66 -5.99 -2.62 -11.23
N THR A 67 -4.70 -2.33 -11.34
CA THR A 67 -3.82 -2.90 -12.37
C THR A 67 -2.73 -3.71 -11.70
N LEU A 68 -2.72 -5.01 -11.98
CA LEU A 68 -1.63 -5.90 -11.60
C LEU A 68 -0.63 -6.00 -12.75
N ILE A 69 0.65 -5.79 -12.44
CA ILE A 69 1.77 -5.93 -13.40
C ILE A 69 2.76 -6.96 -12.83
N PRO A 70 2.49 -8.26 -13.00
CA PRO A 70 3.34 -9.31 -12.46
C PRO A 70 4.59 -9.50 -13.34
N PRO A 71 5.74 -9.88 -12.77
CA PRO A 71 6.92 -10.20 -13.56
C PRO A 71 6.67 -11.45 -14.42
N GLY A 72 6.92 -11.31 -15.73
CA GLY A 72 6.80 -12.43 -16.68
C GLY A 72 5.38 -12.89 -17.01
N GLY A 73 4.36 -12.19 -16.52
CA GLY A 73 2.95 -12.46 -16.81
C GLY A 73 2.24 -11.32 -17.53
N PRO A 74 0.99 -11.53 -17.95
CA PRO A 74 0.18 -10.50 -18.58
C PRO A 74 -0.24 -9.43 -17.55
N ILE A 75 -0.45 -8.20 -18.02
CA ILE A 75 -1.09 -7.16 -17.21
C ILE A 75 -2.56 -7.53 -17.00
N ILE A 76 -3.01 -7.50 -15.75
CA ILE A 76 -4.39 -7.78 -15.36
C ILE A 76 -5.03 -6.49 -14.87
N SER A 77 -6.16 -6.10 -15.46
CA SER A 77 -6.88 -4.87 -15.12
C SER A 77 -8.26 -5.19 -14.55
N GLY A 78 -8.60 -4.54 -13.45
CA GLY A 78 -9.87 -4.66 -12.75
C GLY A 78 -9.90 -5.78 -11.71
N ALA A 79 -10.64 -5.53 -10.62
CA ALA A 79 -10.68 -6.41 -9.46
C ALA A 79 -11.27 -7.81 -9.79
N GLU A 80 -12.23 -7.91 -10.71
CA GLU A 80 -12.82 -9.20 -11.09
C GLU A 80 -11.84 -10.06 -11.86
N ASN A 81 -11.10 -9.52 -12.83
CA ASN A 81 -10.06 -10.27 -13.53
C ASN A 81 -8.93 -10.68 -12.59
N TYR A 82 -8.65 -9.84 -11.57
CA TYR A 82 -7.67 -10.19 -10.54
C TYR A 82 -8.20 -11.34 -9.66
N ARG A 83 -9.50 -11.38 -9.37
CA ARG A 83 -10.16 -12.49 -8.66
C ARG A 83 -9.98 -13.81 -9.42
N GLU A 84 -10.20 -13.82 -10.73
CA GLU A 84 -9.99 -15.00 -11.58
C GLU A 84 -8.52 -15.48 -11.54
N PHE A 85 -7.56 -14.55 -11.55
CA PHE A 85 -6.14 -14.86 -11.40
C PHE A 85 -5.84 -15.54 -10.04
N LEU A 86 -6.47 -15.09 -8.95
CA LEU A 86 -6.22 -15.59 -7.59
C LEU A 86 -6.78 -17.00 -7.35
N GLY A 87 -7.80 -17.46 -8.08
CA GLY A 87 -8.39 -18.78 -7.92
C GLY A 87 -7.34 -19.88 -7.94
N PRO A 88 -6.69 -20.12 -9.10
CA PRO A 88 -5.64 -21.15 -9.22
C PRO A 88 -4.44 -20.91 -8.27
N VAL A 89 -4.15 -19.63 -7.95
CA VAL A 89 -3.05 -19.26 -7.03
C VAL A 89 -3.32 -19.83 -5.63
N PHE A 90 -4.51 -19.59 -5.09
CA PHE A 90 -4.86 -20.04 -3.73
C PHE A 90 -5.33 -21.51 -3.67
N GLU A 91 -5.75 -22.08 -4.78
CA GLU A 91 -6.02 -23.52 -4.88
C GLU A 91 -4.73 -24.34 -4.82
N SER A 92 -3.67 -23.87 -5.47
CA SER A 92 -2.42 -24.62 -5.64
C SER A 92 -1.47 -24.54 -4.45
N ALA A 93 -1.54 -23.49 -3.63
CA ALA A 93 -0.56 -23.25 -2.57
C ALA A 93 -1.13 -22.51 -1.36
N THR A 94 -0.40 -22.59 -0.25
CA THR A 94 -0.53 -21.71 0.91
C THR A 94 0.64 -20.75 0.97
N TYR A 95 0.42 -19.59 1.59
CA TYR A 95 1.38 -18.51 1.62
C TYR A 95 1.63 -18.05 3.04
N LYS A 96 2.86 -17.63 3.30
CA LYS A 96 3.24 -16.84 4.47
C LYS A 96 4.07 -15.65 4.00
N ILE A 97 3.78 -14.46 4.51
CA ILE A 97 4.47 -13.24 4.13
C ILE A 97 5.32 -12.76 5.30
N GLN A 98 6.57 -12.44 4.99
CA GLN A 98 7.46 -11.73 5.89
C GLN A 98 7.67 -10.33 5.33
N ASP A 99 7.10 -9.34 6.02
CA ASP A 99 7.23 -7.94 5.66
C ASP A 99 8.64 -7.41 5.98
N GLY A 100 9.14 -6.55 5.08
CA GLY A 100 10.19 -5.60 5.41
C GLY A 100 9.63 -4.26 5.84
N GLU A 101 10.46 -3.23 5.81
CA GLU A 101 10.03 -1.86 6.07
C GLU A 101 9.21 -1.31 4.90
N TYR A 102 8.22 -0.48 5.23
CA TYR A 102 7.42 0.25 4.26
C TYR A 102 7.92 1.68 4.14
N ASP A 103 8.36 2.06 2.94
CA ASP A 103 8.60 3.45 2.55
C ASP A 103 7.32 3.99 1.91
N ILE A 104 6.64 4.90 2.63
CA ILE A 104 5.31 5.40 2.27
C ILE A 104 5.40 6.90 1.98
N GLU A 105 5.02 7.29 0.77
CA GLU A 105 4.93 8.68 0.34
C GLU A 105 3.48 9.01 -0.03
N VAL A 106 2.86 9.96 0.69
CA VAL A 106 1.46 10.37 0.47
C VAL A 106 1.42 11.71 -0.26
N ILE A 107 0.70 11.74 -1.38
CA ILE A 107 0.53 12.92 -2.24
C ILE A 107 -0.96 13.11 -2.52
N GLY A 108 -1.63 13.89 -1.66
CA GLY A 108 -3.10 14.06 -1.74
C GLY A 108 -3.83 12.73 -1.52
N ASP A 109 -4.60 12.28 -2.51
CA ASP A 109 -5.36 11.03 -2.46
C ASP A 109 -4.63 9.83 -3.08
N ILE A 110 -3.35 9.99 -3.34
CA ILE A 110 -2.47 8.91 -3.84
C ILE A 110 -1.37 8.66 -2.82
N ALA A 111 -1.03 7.40 -2.59
CA ALA A 111 0.18 7.02 -1.88
C ALA A 111 1.02 6.08 -2.74
N ILE A 112 2.34 6.28 -2.70
CA ILE A 112 3.32 5.39 -3.30
C ILE A 112 3.96 4.62 -2.15
N VAL A 113 3.91 3.30 -2.23
CA VAL A 113 4.48 2.41 -1.19
C VAL A 113 5.53 1.52 -1.82
N ARG A 114 6.71 1.54 -1.24
CA ARG A 114 7.82 0.67 -1.60
C ARG A 114 8.11 -0.25 -0.43
N SER A 115 8.26 -1.54 -0.69
CA SER A 115 8.64 -2.50 0.35
C SER A 115 9.41 -3.66 -0.23
N ARG A 116 10.25 -4.30 0.60
CA ARG A 116 10.82 -5.61 0.28
C ARG A 116 10.13 -6.65 1.12
N GLN A 117 9.62 -7.71 0.49
CA GLN A 117 8.91 -8.77 1.18
C GLN A 117 9.48 -10.13 0.76
N THR A 118 9.43 -11.08 1.69
CA THR A 118 9.72 -12.49 1.40
C THR A 118 8.44 -13.29 1.54
N VAL A 119 8.08 -13.99 0.47
CA VAL A 119 6.93 -14.87 0.42
C VAL A 119 7.40 -16.32 0.52
N TYR A 120 6.88 -17.03 1.50
CA TYR A 120 7.05 -18.48 1.65
C TYR A 120 5.82 -19.16 1.09
N LEU A 121 6.03 -20.03 0.10
CA LEU A 121 5.00 -20.76 -0.61
C LEU A 121 5.13 -22.25 -0.30
N THR A 122 4.01 -22.89 0.01
CA THR A 122 3.94 -24.35 0.19
C THR A 122 2.84 -24.89 -0.71
N PHE A 123 3.21 -25.74 -1.68
CA PHE A 123 2.27 -26.39 -2.59
C PHE A 123 1.33 -27.34 -1.84
N LYS A 124 0.08 -27.39 -2.26
CA LYS A 124 -0.97 -28.30 -1.79
C LYS A 124 -1.08 -29.53 -2.71
N ASP A 125 -1.51 -30.67 -2.16
CA ASP A 125 -2.03 -31.84 -2.89
C ASP A 125 -1.23 -32.29 -4.13
N ASN A 126 0.09 -32.44 -3.99
CA ASN A 126 1.00 -32.80 -5.07
C ASN A 126 1.08 -31.78 -6.22
N ALA A 127 0.54 -30.56 -6.06
CA ALA A 127 0.83 -29.49 -6.98
C ALA A 127 2.35 -29.20 -6.96
N ASN A 128 2.91 -28.92 -8.12
CA ASN A 128 4.33 -28.53 -8.25
C ASN A 128 4.48 -27.23 -9.04
N LYS A 129 3.35 -26.63 -9.44
CA LYS A 129 3.28 -25.41 -10.22
C LYS A 129 1.92 -24.73 -10.03
N ILE A 130 1.93 -23.40 -9.98
CA ILE A 130 0.71 -22.59 -10.07
C ILE A 130 0.40 -22.31 -11.53
N GLN A 131 -0.85 -22.58 -11.95
CA GLN A 131 -1.29 -22.47 -13.34
C GLN A 131 -1.73 -21.03 -13.72
N SER A 132 -1.11 -20.01 -13.09
CA SER A 132 -1.37 -18.61 -13.39
C SER A 132 -0.07 -17.95 -13.81
N ASP A 133 -0.02 -17.43 -15.03
CA ASP A 133 1.15 -16.72 -15.55
C ASP A 133 1.43 -15.46 -14.73
N GLY A 134 2.67 -15.30 -14.26
CA GLY A 134 3.07 -14.23 -13.36
C GLY A 134 2.89 -14.53 -11.88
N ALA A 135 2.30 -15.66 -11.48
CA ALA A 135 2.30 -16.10 -10.08
C ALA A 135 3.71 -16.52 -9.62
N LEU A 136 3.98 -16.34 -8.32
CA LEU A 136 5.22 -16.84 -7.73
C LEU A 136 5.27 -18.37 -7.80
N GLN A 137 6.40 -18.93 -8.18
CA GLN A 137 6.56 -20.39 -8.38
C GLN A 137 7.52 -21.04 -7.38
N ASP A 138 8.42 -20.25 -6.79
CA ASP A 138 9.44 -20.76 -5.88
C ASP A 138 8.91 -20.81 -4.44
N ASN A 139 9.35 -21.81 -3.68
CA ASN A 139 8.98 -21.97 -2.26
C ASN A 139 9.36 -20.78 -1.39
N ILE A 140 10.41 -20.04 -1.76
CA ILE A 140 10.83 -18.82 -1.10
C ILE A 140 11.19 -17.79 -2.16
N THR A 141 10.48 -16.67 -2.14
CA THR A 141 10.71 -15.57 -3.09
C THR A 141 10.84 -14.25 -2.35
N THR A 142 11.95 -13.56 -2.54
CA THR A 142 12.11 -12.18 -2.09
C THR A 142 11.90 -11.24 -3.26
N SER A 143 11.07 -10.22 -3.06
CA SER A 143 10.74 -9.26 -4.12
C SER A 143 10.73 -7.82 -3.59
N ASP A 144 11.07 -6.89 -4.46
CA ASP A 144 10.83 -5.45 -4.26
C ASP A 144 9.47 -5.10 -4.87
N TYR A 145 8.57 -4.63 -4.03
CA TYR A 145 7.22 -4.21 -4.39
C TYR A 145 7.13 -2.70 -4.57
N LEU A 146 6.35 -2.29 -5.55
CA LEU A 146 5.93 -0.92 -5.76
C LEU A 146 4.42 -0.89 -5.95
N ASP A 147 3.73 -0.30 -4.99
CA ASP A 147 2.29 -0.15 -5.01
C ASP A 147 1.89 1.31 -5.12
N VAL A 148 0.86 1.58 -5.91
CA VAL A 148 0.16 2.86 -5.89
C VAL A 148 -1.19 2.64 -5.22
N LEU A 149 -1.41 3.34 -4.12
CA LEU A 149 -2.67 3.29 -3.39
C LEU A 149 -3.50 4.53 -3.71
N LYS A 150 -4.81 4.38 -3.65
CA LYS A 150 -5.78 5.46 -3.82
C LYS A 150 -6.68 5.56 -2.59
N ARG A 151 -6.87 6.79 -2.09
CA ARG A 151 -7.84 7.07 -1.05
C ARG A 151 -9.25 6.99 -1.64
N GLN A 152 -10.12 6.29 -0.94
CA GLN A 152 -11.53 6.13 -1.31
C GLN A 152 -12.36 7.29 -0.70
N GLU A 153 -13.61 7.42 -1.13
CA GLU A 153 -14.53 8.46 -0.64
C GLU A 153 -14.81 8.35 0.88
N ASP A 154 -14.72 7.15 1.43
CA ASP A 154 -14.85 6.89 2.88
C ASP A 154 -13.56 7.13 3.67
N GLY A 155 -12.50 7.60 3.02
CA GLY A 155 -11.18 7.85 3.60
C GLY A 155 -10.30 6.61 3.73
N SER A 156 -10.76 5.41 3.40
CA SER A 156 -9.94 4.21 3.38
C SER A 156 -8.96 4.20 2.20
N TRP A 157 -7.88 3.43 2.31
CA TRP A 157 -6.93 3.23 1.22
C TRP A 157 -7.15 1.89 0.54
N LYS A 158 -7.00 1.87 -0.80
CA LYS A 158 -7.04 0.66 -1.61
C LYS A 158 -5.92 0.66 -2.64
N CYS A 159 -5.42 -0.53 -3.00
CA CYS A 159 -4.37 -0.67 -4.01
C CYS A 159 -4.95 -0.44 -5.42
N LEU A 160 -4.35 0.48 -6.17
CA LEU A 160 -4.71 0.85 -7.54
C LEU A 160 -3.73 0.28 -8.57
N VAL A 161 -2.44 0.16 -8.21
CA VAL A 161 -1.43 -0.52 -9.02
C VAL A 161 -0.61 -1.41 -8.10
N HIS A 162 -0.44 -2.67 -8.48
CA HIS A 162 0.38 -3.64 -7.77
C HIS A 162 1.42 -4.23 -8.71
N THR A 163 2.69 -4.10 -8.37
CA THR A 163 3.80 -4.67 -9.15
C THR A 163 4.96 -5.04 -8.25
N TRP A 164 5.77 -5.98 -8.71
CA TRP A 164 6.99 -6.36 -8.02
C TRP A 164 8.06 -6.81 -9.01
N GLN A 165 9.29 -6.84 -8.54
CA GLN A 165 10.39 -7.49 -9.23
C GLN A 165 11.11 -8.45 -8.30
N LEU A 166 11.51 -9.59 -8.84
CA LEU A 166 12.25 -10.60 -8.09
C LEU A 166 13.63 -10.09 -7.74
N VAL A 167 14.05 -10.29 -6.49
CA VAL A 167 15.43 -10.01 -6.05
C VAL A 167 16.26 -11.27 -6.32
N PRO A 168 17.31 -11.20 -7.15
CA PRO A 168 18.16 -12.35 -7.44
C PRO A 168 18.80 -12.91 -6.16
N ILE A 169 18.72 -14.20 -5.96
CA ILE A 169 19.47 -14.90 -4.93
C ILE A 169 20.97 -14.86 -5.33
N LYS A 170 21.81 -14.30 -4.47
CA LYS A 170 23.27 -14.27 -4.68
C LYS A 170 23.90 -15.56 -4.22
#